data_e4180eea82ad20a4a6316d0efd20da57
#
_entry.id   e4180eea82ad20a4a6316d0efd20da57
#
_cell.length_a   1.000
_cell.length_b   1.000
_cell.length_c   1.000
_cell.angle_alpha   90.00
_cell.angle_beta   90.00
_cell.angle_gamma   90.00
#
_symmetry.space_group_name_H-M   'P 1'
#
loop_
_entity.id
_entity.type
_entity.pdbx_description
1 polymer ?
#
loop_
_entity_poly.entity_id
_entity_poly.type
_entity_poly.pdbx_seq_one_letter_code
_entity_poly.pdbx_strand_id
1 'polypeptide(L)'
;MSKDIRIKKGLDIKLVGEAEQTTTDTNVSGVYAIKPENFHGIIPKLTVKIGAEVKAGDSLFYSKSDERILFPSPVSGKVEEIIRGERRKVLEIKIQADATQQFADFGKKEAAKMSGEEVKTHLLASGCWPFVKQQIGRAHV
;
A
#
# COMPACT_ATOMS: atom_id res chain seq x y z
N MET A 1 -20.15 -2.47 40.47
CA MET A 1 -19.91 -3.79 39.86
C MET A 1 -20.05 -3.65 38.35
N SER A 2 -18.97 -3.75 37.61
CA SER A 2 -19.03 -3.76 36.15
C SER A 2 -19.54 -5.13 35.70
N LYS A 3 -20.54 -5.15 34.83
CA LYS A 3 -21.01 -6.38 34.18
C LYS A 3 -20.11 -6.66 32.97
N ASP A 4 -19.40 -7.78 33.01
CA ASP A 4 -18.69 -8.27 31.84
C ASP A 4 -19.70 -8.73 30.78
N ILE A 5 -19.70 -8.06 29.64
CA ILE A 5 -20.50 -8.46 28.49
C ILE A 5 -19.62 -9.31 27.57
N ARG A 6 -19.89 -10.60 27.51
CA ARG A 6 -19.25 -11.52 26.54
C ARG A 6 -20.03 -11.55 25.24
N ILE A 7 -19.44 -11.02 24.17
CA ILE A 7 -19.97 -11.14 22.82
C ILE A 7 -19.56 -12.51 22.27
N LYS A 8 -20.54 -13.39 22.04
CA LYS A 8 -20.30 -14.77 21.54
C LYS A 8 -20.26 -14.85 20.01
N LYS A 9 -20.80 -13.87 19.31
CA LYS A 9 -20.82 -13.78 17.83
C LYS A 9 -20.32 -12.39 17.44
N GLY A 10 -19.62 -12.34 16.32
CA GLY A 10 -19.23 -11.05 15.72
C GLY A 10 -20.46 -10.25 15.30
N LEU A 11 -20.28 -8.94 15.15
CA LEU A 11 -21.26 -8.04 14.56
C LEU A 11 -21.19 -8.19 13.03
N ASP A 12 -22.15 -8.94 12.48
CA ASP A 12 -22.33 -9.00 11.03
C ASP A 12 -23.32 -7.90 10.63
N ILE A 13 -22.85 -6.95 9.85
CA ILE A 13 -23.72 -5.98 9.20
C ILE A 13 -24.29 -6.65 7.97
N LYS A 14 -25.57 -7.00 8.04
CA LYS A 14 -26.29 -7.57 6.89
C LYS A 14 -26.58 -6.45 5.88
N LEU A 15 -25.78 -6.38 4.85
CA LEU A 15 -26.04 -5.52 3.70
C LEU A 15 -27.02 -6.20 2.75
N VAL A 16 -27.92 -5.40 2.17
CA VAL A 16 -28.80 -5.89 1.11
C VAL A 16 -28.04 -5.82 -0.21
N GLY A 17 -27.93 -6.96 -0.87
CA GLY A 17 -27.20 -7.12 -2.12
C GLY A 17 -25.82 -7.77 -1.93
N GLU A 18 -25.32 -8.32 -3.01
CA GLU A 18 -24.03 -8.98 -3.11
C GLU A 18 -23.31 -8.47 -4.36
N ALA A 19 -22.02 -8.25 -4.26
CA ALA A 19 -21.22 -7.86 -5.43
C ALA A 19 -21.11 -9.05 -6.38
N GLU A 20 -21.24 -8.80 -7.67
CA GLU A 20 -21.00 -9.83 -8.69
C GLU A 20 -19.54 -10.29 -8.61
N GLN A 21 -19.34 -11.63 -8.64
CA GLN A 21 -18.01 -12.23 -8.62
C GLN A 21 -17.41 -12.25 -10.03
N THR A 22 -17.39 -11.10 -10.67
CA THR A 22 -16.83 -10.93 -12.01
C THR A 22 -15.62 -10.01 -11.96
N THR A 23 -14.64 -10.30 -12.81
CA THR A 23 -13.50 -9.40 -13.05
C THR A 23 -13.70 -8.71 -14.39
N THR A 24 -13.50 -7.41 -14.43
CA THR A 24 -13.53 -6.62 -15.67
C THR A 24 -12.16 -6.02 -15.92
N ASP A 25 -11.69 -6.15 -17.15
CA ASP A 25 -10.50 -5.42 -17.59
C ASP A 25 -10.87 -3.96 -17.84
N THR A 26 -10.13 -3.05 -17.24
CA THR A 26 -10.30 -1.61 -17.44
C THR A 26 -9.16 -1.07 -18.30
N ASN A 27 -9.44 -0.05 -19.10
CA ASN A 27 -8.41 0.66 -19.84
C ASN A 27 -7.39 1.28 -18.85
N VAL A 28 -6.12 1.09 -19.17
CA VAL A 28 -5.02 1.69 -18.42
C VAL A 28 -5.09 3.22 -18.54
N SER A 29 -5.13 3.93 -17.42
CA SER A 29 -5.01 5.39 -17.43
C SER A 29 -3.58 5.79 -17.83
N GLY A 30 -3.42 6.94 -18.50
CA GLY A 30 -2.09 7.45 -18.84
C GLY A 30 -1.31 7.95 -17.62
N VAL A 31 -2.01 8.47 -16.60
CA VAL A 31 -1.40 9.04 -15.39
C VAL A 31 -2.01 8.41 -14.15
N TYR A 32 -1.14 8.03 -13.23
CA TYR A 32 -1.51 7.51 -11.91
C TYR A 32 -0.97 8.42 -10.80
N ALA A 33 -1.76 8.62 -9.77
CA ALA A 33 -1.35 9.39 -8.60
C ALA A 33 -1.39 8.54 -7.33
N ILE A 34 -0.29 8.55 -6.56
CA ILE A 34 -0.28 7.99 -5.23
C ILE A 34 -0.29 9.13 -4.21
N LYS A 35 -1.19 9.02 -3.23
CA LYS A 35 -1.39 10.03 -2.18
C LYS A 35 -0.93 9.46 -0.85
N PRO A 36 0.14 9.98 -0.25
CA PRO A 36 0.60 9.51 1.06
C PRO A 36 -0.45 9.64 2.17
N GLU A 37 -1.38 10.58 2.05
CA GLU A 37 -2.45 10.79 3.04
C GLU A 37 -3.48 9.65 3.10
N ASN A 38 -3.54 8.80 2.06
CA ASN A 38 -4.37 7.59 2.08
C ASN A 38 -3.84 6.53 3.07
N PHE A 39 -2.61 6.71 3.56
CA PHE A 39 -1.98 5.82 4.53
C PHE A 39 -1.97 6.51 5.90
N HIS A 40 -2.77 5.98 6.82
CA HIS A 40 -2.94 6.58 8.15
C HIS A 40 -1.63 6.64 8.94
N GLY A 41 -1.34 7.78 9.55
CA GLY A 41 -0.20 7.96 10.47
C GLY A 41 1.17 8.00 9.78
N ILE A 42 1.25 8.11 8.45
CA ILE A 42 2.51 8.12 7.71
C ILE A 42 3.03 9.54 7.50
N ILE A 43 4.33 9.72 7.75
CA ILE A 43 5.09 10.90 7.34
C ILE A 43 6.01 10.44 6.21
N PRO A 44 5.70 10.78 4.94
CA PRO A 44 6.42 10.27 3.80
C PRO A 44 7.81 10.89 3.65
N LYS A 45 8.80 10.06 3.34
CA LYS A 45 10.14 10.44 2.87
C LYS A 45 10.32 9.92 1.47
N LEU A 46 10.48 10.82 0.50
CA LEU A 46 10.60 10.46 -0.90
C LEU A 46 11.90 9.71 -1.19
N THR A 47 11.79 8.67 -2.00
CA THR A 47 12.93 7.93 -2.58
C THR A 47 13.18 8.34 -4.03
N VAL A 48 12.20 9.02 -4.66
CA VAL A 48 12.24 9.41 -6.07
C VAL A 48 12.25 10.93 -6.23
N LYS A 49 12.67 11.37 -7.43
CA LYS A 49 12.62 12.76 -7.87
C LYS A 49 11.78 12.87 -9.13
N ILE A 50 11.33 14.08 -9.44
CA ILE A 50 10.68 14.39 -10.72
C ILE A 50 11.61 13.96 -11.86
N GLY A 51 11.07 13.27 -12.85
CA GLY A 51 11.80 12.75 -14.00
C GLY A 51 12.43 11.36 -13.78
N ALA A 52 12.37 10.78 -12.58
CA ALA A 52 12.86 9.43 -12.32
C ALA A 52 11.99 8.38 -13.03
N GLU A 53 12.62 7.38 -13.61
CA GLU A 53 11.95 6.18 -14.12
C GLU A 53 11.80 5.16 -13.00
N VAL A 54 10.62 4.55 -12.92
CA VAL A 54 10.26 3.58 -11.91
C VAL A 54 9.56 2.38 -12.54
N LYS A 55 9.78 1.21 -11.97
CA LYS A 55 9.01 0.00 -12.27
C LYS A 55 7.81 -0.11 -11.33
N ALA A 56 6.79 -0.83 -11.75
CA ALA A 56 5.73 -1.22 -10.81
C ALA A 56 6.34 -2.07 -9.69
N GLY A 57 6.17 -1.61 -8.44
CA GLY A 57 6.83 -2.21 -7.27
C GLY A 57 8.03 -1.42 -6.72
N ASP A 58 8.65 -0.53 -7.50
CA ASP A 58 9.74 0.32 -6.99
C ASP A 58 9.22 1.31 -5.94
N SER A 59 10.00 1.53 -4.87
CA SER A 59 9.59 2.43 -3.79
C SER A 59 9.57 3.89 -4.23
N LEU A 60 8.44 4.56 -4.02
CA LEU A 60 8.27 6.00 -4.23
C LEU A 60 8.58 6.82 -2.99
N PHE A 61 8.26 6.28 -1.82
CA PHE A 61 8.56 6.87 -0.52
C PHE A 61 8.55 5.80 0.56
N TYR A 62 9.08 6.13 1.71
CA TYR A 62 9.04 5.31 2.91
C TYR A 62 8.47 6.09 4.11
N SER A 63 8.13 5.38 5.18
CA SER A 63 7.69 6.00 6.42
C SER A 63 8.86 6.55 7.21
N LYS A 64 8.81 7.82 7.62
CA LYS A 64 9.85 8.42 8.49
C LYS A 64 10.04 7.68 9.81
N SER A 65 8.99 7.03 10.31
CA SER A 65 9.03 6.28 11.58
C SER A 65 9.79 4.96 11.47
N ASP A 66 9.77 4.33 10.27
CA ASP A 66 10.50 3.10 9.98
C ASP A 66 10.80 3.05 8.49
N GLU A 67 12.07 3.20 8.12
CA GLU A 67 12.53 3.25 6.73
C GLU A 67 12.33 1.95 5.95
N ARG A 68 12.07 0.83 6.64
CA ARG A 68 11.76 -0.45 6.03
C ARG A 68 10.35 -0.50 5.44
N ILE A 69 9.45 0.39 5.88
CA ILE A 69 8.07 0.47 5.40
C ILE A 69 8.05 1.28 4.11
N LEU A 70 8.12 0.57 2.99
CA LEU A 70 8.17 1.12 1.65
C LEU A 70 6.77 1.22 1.04
N PHE A 71 6.57 2.24 0.21
CA PHE A 71 5.33 2.46 -0.54
C PHE A 71 5.64 2.40 -2.03
N PRO A 72 5.23 1.31 -2.71
CA PRO A 72 5.62 1.04 -4.08
C PRO A 72 4.81 1.83 -5.10
N SER A 73 5.39 1.98 -6.29
CA SER A 73 4.69 2.47 -7.47
C SER A 73 3.67 1.43 -7.94
N PRO A 74 2.43 1.85 -8.24
CA PRO A 74 1.42 0.95 -8.79
C PRO A 74 1.66 0.59 -10.26
N VAL A 75 2.45 1.40 -10.98
CA VAL A 75 2.73 1.24 -12.41
C VAL A 75 4.20 1.52 -12.71
N SER A 76 4.70 0.99 -13.83
CA SER A 76 5.98 1.46 -14.37
C SER A 76 5.76 2.73 -15.18
N GLY A 77 6.77 3.60 -15.17
CA GLY A 77 6.72 4.84 -15.89
C GLY A 77 7.64 5.90 -15.33
N LYS A 78 7.37 7.13 -15.69
CA LYS A 78 8.18 8.29 -15.28
C LYS A 78 7.43 9.12 -14.25
N VAL A 79 8.11 9.49 -13.17
CA VAL A 79 7.58 10.45 -12.19
C VAL A 79 7.46 11.81 -12.86
N GLU A 80 6.23 12.22 -13.16
CA GLU A 80 5.92 13.47 -13.87
C GLU A 80 5.94 14.66 -12.93
N GLU A 81 5.26 14.52 -11.78
CA GLU A 81 5.05 15.62 -10.86
C GLU A 81 5.01 15.13 -9.40
N ILE A 82 5.49 15.96 -8.49
CA ILE A 82 5.33 15.78 -7.04
C ILE A 82 4.66 17.03 -6.49
N ILE A 83 3.37 16.92 -6.19
CA ILE A 83 2.57 18.02 -5.65
C ILE A 83 2.84 18.13 -4.15
N ARG A 84 3.16 19.35 -3.73
CA ARG A 84 3.41 19.70 -2.33
C ARG A 84 2.42 20.75 -1.85
N GLY A 85 1.92 20.55 -0.65
CA GLY A 85 1.09 21.51 0.06
C GLY A 85 1.89 22.34 1.07
N GLU A 86 1.18 22.89 2.04
CA GLU A 86 1.75 23.66 3.11
C GLU A 86 2.85 22.91 3.85
N ARG A 87 3.86 23.65 4.33
CA ARG A 87 5.03 23.10 5.05
C ARG A 87 5.74 21.97 4.29
N ARG A 88 5.70 22.01 2.93
CA ARG A 88 6.29 21.01 2.03
C ARG A 88 5.70 19.60 2.18
N LYS A 89 4.50 19.45 2.74
CA LYS A 89 3.79 18.16 2.81
C LYS A 89 3.62 17.59 1.40
N VAL A 90 4.02 16.35 1.17
CA VAL A 90 3.76 15.66 -0.10
C VAL A 90 2.29 15.29 -0.16
N LEU A 91 1.57 15.82 -1.15
CA LEU A 91 0.15 15.53 -1.38
C LEU A 91 -0.03 14.42 -2.38
N GLU A 92 0.65 14.52 -3.54
CA GLU A 92 0.53 13.55 -4.63
C GLU A 92 1.88 13.31 -5.29
N ILE A 93 2.10 12.10 -5.76
CA ILE A 93 3.18 11.71 -6.66
C ILE A 93 2.51 11.18 -7.91
N LYS A 94 2.66 11.92 -9.03
CA LYS A 94 2.07 11.54 -10.32
C LYS A 94 3.09 10.81 -11.17
N ILE A 95 2.66 9.72 -11.78
CA ILE A 95 3.48 8.86 -12.62
C ILE A 95 2.79 8.75 -13.97
N GLN A 96 3.49 9.17 -15.02
CA GLN A 96 3.09 8.91 -16.39
C GLN A 96 3.42 7.45 -16.69
N ALA A 97 2.39 6.64 -16.89
CA ALA A 97 2.55 5.20 -17.07
C ALA A 97 3.14 4.86 -18.43
N ASP A 98 3.98 3.83 -18.46
CA ASP A 98 4.48 3.25 -19.71
C ASP A 98 3.36 2.46 -20.43
N ALA A 99 3.43 2.44 -21.76
CA ALA A 99 2.53 1.62 -22.56
C ALA A 99 2.69 0.11 -22.29
N THR A 100 3.92 -0.31 -21.99
CA THR A 100 4.26 -1.68 -21.60
C THR A 100 4.77 -1.66 -20.17
N GLN A 101 4.03 -2.29 -19.25
CA GLN A 101 4.37 -2.28 -17.85
C GLN A 101 5.59 -3.16 -17.53
N GLN A 102 6.51 -2.62 -16.75
CA GLN A 102 7.67 -3.32 -16.21
C GLN A 102 7.47 -3.50 -14.71
N PHE A 103 7.86 -4.67 -14.20
CA PHE A 103 7.68 -5.01 -12.79
C PHE A 103 9.04 -5.16 -12.10
N ALA A 104 9.11 -4.73 -10.84
CA ALA A 104 10.24 -5.06 -9.98
C ALA A 104 10.18 -6.55 -9.63
N ASP A 105 11.31 -7.23 -9.71
CA ASP A 105 11.41 -8.64 -9.36
C ASP A 105 11.92 -8.80 -7.92
N PHE A 106 11.07 -9.32 -7.06
CA PHE A 106 11.42 -9.62 -5.66
C PHE A 106 11.75 -11.09 -5.43
N GLY A 107 11.77 -11.89 -6.47
CA GLY A 107 11.99 -13.33 -6.42
C GLY A 107 10.75 -14.10 -5.92
N LYS A 108 10.52 -15.28 -6.49
CA LYS A 108 9.44 -16.18 -6.07
C LYS A 108 9.88 -17.02 -4.88
N LYS A 109 9.12 -16.99 -3.80
CA LYS A 109 9.37 -17.79 -2.60
C LYS A 109 8.13 -18.59 -2.21
N GLU A 110 8.35 -19.78 -1.64
CA GLU A 110 7.27 -20.63 -1.13
C GLU A 110 7.01 -20.27 0.35
N ALA A 111 5.93 -19.57 0.63
CA ALA A 111 5.58 -19.12 1.98
C ALA A 111 5.51 -20.28 2.99
N ALA A 112 5.08 -21.48 2.56
CA ALA A 112 5.00 -22.64 3.43
C ALA A 112 6.35 -23.15 3.97
N LYS A 113 7.46 -22.76 3.32
CA LYS A 113 8.83 -23.13 3.71
C LYS A 113 9.57 -22.02 4.45
N MET A 114 8.93 -20.86 4.63
CA MET A 114 9.53 -19.68 5.25
C MET A 114 9.15 -19.58 6.73
N SER A 115 10.08 -19.10 7.54
CA SER A 115 9.77 -18.64 8.89
C SER A 115 8.97 -17.34 8.88
N GLY A 116 8.26 -17.02 9.96
CA GLY A 116 7.50 -15.76 10.06
C GLY A 116 8.35 -14.51 9.84
N GLU A 117 9.60 -14.49 10.32
CA GLU A 117 10.53 -13.36 10.12
C GLU A 117 10.99 -13.24 8.66
N GLU A 118 11.20 -14.34 7.95
CA GLU A 118 11.52 -14.32 6.52
C GLU A 118 10.34 -13.80 5.69
N VAL A 119 9.12 -14.23 6.01
CA VAL A 119 7.89 -13.71 5.37
C VAL A 119 7.77 -12.21 5.61
N LYS A 120 7.93 -11.74 6.84
CA LYS A 120 7.89 -10.33 7.20
C LYS A 120 8.95 -9.52 6.45
N THR A 121 10.19 -10.01 6.41
CA THR A 121 11.29 -9.37 5.69
C THR A 121 10.98 -9.25 4.20
N HIS A 122 10.42 -10.29 3.60
CA HIS A 122 10.05 -10.28 2.19
C HIS A 122 8.89 -9.31 1.90
N LEU A 123 7.88 -9.25 2.76
CA LEU A 123 6.77 -8.29 2.64
C LEU A 123 7.25 -6.84 2.82
N LEU A 124 8.21 -6.59 3.70
CA LEU A 124 8.82 -5.27 3.86
C LEU A 124 9.60 -4.87 2.61
N ALA A 125 10.45 -5.77 2.10
CA ALA A 125 11.28 -5.52 0.91
C ALA A 125 10.44 -5.28 -0.36
N SER A 126 9.32 -6.00 -0.51
CA SER A 126 8.42 -5.86 -1.66
C SER A 126 7.45 -4.69 -1.55
N GLY A 127 7.46 -3.93 -0.45
CA GLY A 127 6.51 -2.85 -0.22
C GLY A 127 5.07 -3.31 0.03
N CYS A 128 4.85 -4.61 0.25
CA CYS A 128 3.51 -5.15 0.56
C CYS A 128 3.10 -4.94 2.03
N TRP A 129 4.06 -4.71 2.92
CA TRP A 129 3.81 -4.58 4.36
C TRP A 129 2.76 -3.52 4.73
N PRO A 130 2.72 -2.31 4.14
CA PRO A 130 1.73 -1.28 4.50
C PRO A 130 0.28 -1.67 4.21
N PHE A 131 0.08 -2.67 3.36
CA PHE A 131 -1.26 -3.15 2.99
C PHE A 131 -1.75 -4.29 3.89
N VAL A 132 -0.85 -4.88 4.71
CA VAL A 132 -1.23 -5.88 5.71
C VAL A 132 -1.80 -5.15 6.92
N LYS A 133 -3.11 -5.25 7.11
CA LYS A 133 -3.81 -4.63 8.23
C LYS A 133 -4.26 -5.68 9.22
N GLN A 134 -3.97 -5.46 10.49
CA GLN A 134 -4.56 -6.25 11.56
C GLN A 134 -5.93 -5.68 11.89
N GLN A 135 -6.97 -6.48 11.73
CA GLN A 135 -8.29 -6.13 12.24
C GLN A 135 -8.28 -6.32 13.75
N ILE A 136 -8.34 -5.22 14.49
CA ILE A 136 -8.40 -5.27 15.95
C ILE A 136 -9.81 -5.69 16.34
N GLY A 137 -10.00 -6.95 16.68
CA GLY A 137 -11.26 -7.48 17.21
C GLY A 137 -11.49 -7.20 18.70
N ARG A 138 -10.57 -6.51 19.38
CA ARG A 138 -10.68 -6.16 20.81
C ARG A 138 -10.22 -4.73 21.03
N ALA A 139 -11.14 -3.87 21.42
CA ALA A 139 -10.78 -2.66 22.14
C ALA A 139 -10.28 -3.12 23.53
N HIS A 140 -9.01 -2.94 23.81
CA HIS A 140 -8.52 -2.96 25.19
C HIS A 140 -8.93 -1.63 25.80
N VAL A 141 -9.91 -1.69 26.70
CA VAL A 141 -10.23 -0.62 27.64
C VAL A 141 -9.30 -0.79 28.82
#